data_823a92a95cfe4edde79ff00a31eba06d
#
_entry.id   823a92a95cfe4edde79ff00a31eba06d
#
_cell.length_a   1.000
_cell.length_b   1.000
_cell.length_c   1.000
_cell.angle_alpha   90.00
_cell.angle_beta   90.00
_cell.angle_gamma   90.00
#
_symmetry.space_group_name_H-M   'P 1'
#
loop_
_entity.id
_entity.type
_entity.pdbx_description
1 polymer ?
#
loop_
_entity_poly.entity_id
_entity_poly.type
_entity_poly.pdbx_seq_one_letter_code
_entity_poly.pdbx_strand_id
1 'polypeptide(L)'
;MNLFRKWVFFSFFLVLVPIANAQSPVFAGVAPSMEAGIGYSYLNVDVPSQTRIAMNGVDATFSINFQRRFGIKFDLGYDRAFNVFDTNYHADLLTYMAGPVFYPIRRRKFSVYTQLLLGGARQTGVNFDASGATSTGWVNRLAWAAGGGVQYRLTSSFSVRLGADYMRTWFFNSNNAIEGQNNVRSAVSLVYTFGERREHD
;
A
#
# COMPACT_ATOMS: atom_id res chain seq x y z
N MET A 1 20.95 -28.45 -2.06
CA MET A 1 20.50 -27.76 -0.85
C MET A 1 19.85 -26.44 -1.28
N ASN A 2 18.61 -26.44 -1.78
CA ASN A 2 17.86 -25.20 -2.17
C ASN A 2 16.37 -25.48 -2.46
N LEU A 3 15.77 -26.55 -1.94
CA LEU A 3 14.33 -26.84 -2.12
C LEU A 3 13.42 -26.15 -1.07
N PHE A 4 13.95 -25.79 0.07
CA PHE A 4 13.15 -25.19 1.18
C PHE A 4 12.72 -23.73 0.93
N ARG A 5 13.36 -23.02 -0.03
CA ARG A 5 13.13 -21.58 -0.25
C ARG A 5 11.95 -21.26 -1.17
N LYS A 6 11.43 -22.26 -1.90
CA LYS A 6 10.33 -22.08 -2.87
C LYS A 6 8.92 -22.30 -2.26
N TRP A 7 8.81 -22.95 -1.11
CA TRP A 7 7.52 -23.30 -0.51
C TRP A 7 6.90 -22.25 0.41
N VAL A 8 7.67 -21.28 0.86
CA VAL A 8 7.17 -20.23 1.77
C VAL A 8 6.22 -19.26 1.06
N PHE A 9 6.35 -19.07 -0.24
CA PHE A 9 5.47 -18.17 -1.00
C PHE A 9 4.10 -18.78 -1.34
N PHE A 10 4.01 -20.10 -1.42
CA PHE A 10 2.75 -20.77 -1.80
C PHE A 10 1.81 -20.96 -0.60
N SER A 11 2.33 -21.03 0.61
CA SER A 11 1.53 -21.24 1.82
C SER A 11 0.75 -20.01 2.26
N PHE A 12 1.14 -18.79 1.84
CA PHE A 12 0.42 -17.57 2.24
C PHE A 12 -0.89 -17.38 1.45
N PHE A 13 -1.00 -17.98 0.26
CA PHE A 13 -2.22 -17.86 -0.55
C PHE A 13 -3.31 -18.88 -0.17
N LEU A 14 -2.94 -19.96 0.51
CA LEU A 14 -3.88 -21.05 0.87
C LEU A 14 -4.64 -20.82 2.19
N VAL A 15 -4.22 -19.85 3.01
CA VAL A 15 -4.86 -19.53 4.31
C VAL A 15 -6.09 -18.62 4.15
N LEU A 16 -6.30 -18.02 2.98
CA LEU A 16 -7.43 -17.10 2.75
C LEU A 16 -8.75 -17.77 2.31
N VAL A 17 -8.76 -19.05 2.02
CA VAL A 17 -9.95 -19.74 1.48
C VAL A 17 -10.98 -20.24 2.53
N PRO A 18 -10.64 -20.55 3.81
CA PRO A 18 -11.66 -21.07 4.73
C PRO A 18 -12.42 -19.99 5.54
N ILE A 19 -12.17 -18.69 5.37
CA ILE A 19 -12.83 -17.65 6.17
C ILE A 19 -14.27 -17.35 5.69
N ALA A 20 -14.66 -17.84 4.53
CA ALA A 20 -15.99 -17.56 3.95
C ALA A 20 -17.17 -18.21 4.72
N ASN A 21 -16.94 -19.12 5.66
CA ASN A 21 -17.99 -19.82 6.41
C ASN A 21 -17.93 -19.63 7.95
N ALA A 22 -17.06 -18.78 8.45
CA ALA A 22 -17.06 -18.43 9.87
C ALA A 22 -18.16 -17.38 10.14
N GLN A 23 -19.37 -17.83 10.38
CA GLN A 23 -20.45 -17.02 10.91
C GLN A 23 -20.07 -16.59 12.33
N SER A 24 -19.44 -15.45 12.48
CA SER A 24 -19.20 -14.83 13.77
C SER A 24 -20.44 -14.04 14.19
N PRO A 25 -21.07 -14.35 15.32
CA PRO A 25 -22.33 -13.73 15.77
C PRO A 25 -22.20 -12.26 16.20
N VAL A 26 -21.02 -11.66 16.11
CA VAL A 26 -20.77 -10.28 16.59
C VAL A 26 -21.21 -9.20 15.58
N PHE A 27 -21.48 -9.55 14.34
CA PHE A 27 -21.84 -8.58 13.28
C PHE A 27 -23.22 -8.85 12.65
N ALA A 28 -24.18 -9.25 13.49
CA ALA A 28 -25.56 -9.44 13.06
C ALA A 28 -26.13 -8.12 12.52
N GLY A 29 -26.30 -8.02 11.20
CA GLY A 29 -27.11 -6.98 10.57
C GLY A 29 -26.53 -6.24 9.37
N VAL A 30 -25.23 -6.42 9.05
CA VAL A 30 -24.62 -5.67 7.93
C VAL A 30 -23.67 -6.55 7.13
N ALA A 31 -24.02 -6.88 5.90
CA ALA A 31 -23.10 -7.56 4.99
C ALA A 31 -21.85 -6.71 4.77
N PRO A 32 -20.62 -7.26 4.96
CA PRO A 32 -19.39 -6.53 4.71
C PRO A 32 -19.32 -6.17 3.22
N SER A 33 -19.01 -4.92 2.90
CA SER A 33 -18.69 -4.54 1.53
C SER A 33 -17.19 -4.69 1.32
N MET A 34 -16.80 -5.29 0.20
CA MET A 34 -15.41 -5.46 -0.20
C MET A 34 -15.10 -4.53 -1.36
N GLU A 35 -13.92 -3.97 -1.38
CA GLU A 35 -13.44 -3.10 -2.44
C GLU A 35 -12.09 -3.60 -2.93
N ALA A 36 -11.91 -3.73 -4.25
CA ALA A 36 -10.64 -3.98 -4.90
C ALA A 36 -10.29 -2.80 -5.78
N GLY A 37 -9.08 -2.29 -5.68
CA GLY A 37 -8.62 -1.14 -6.43
C GLY A 37 -7.29 -1.41 -7.11
N ILE A 38 -7.10 -0.79 -8.28
CA ILE A 38 -5.82 -0.73 -8.96
C ILE A 38 -5.61 0.69 -9.48
N GLY A 39 -4.38 1.19 -9.41
CA GLY A 39 -4.11 2.56 -9.80
C GLY A 39 -2.67 2.86 -10.11
N TYR A 40 -2.45 4.11 -10.44
CA TYR A 40 -1.14 4.70 -10.60
C TYR A 40 -0.71 5.35 -9.30
N SER A 41 0.55 5.12 -8.90
CA SER A 41 1.19 5.77 -7.76
C SER A 41 2.35 6.65 -8.19
N TYR A 42 2.49 7.76 -7.49
CA TYR A 42 3.64 8.64 -7.55
C TYR A 42 4.23 8.75 -6.14
N LEU A 43 5.46 8.30 -5.99
CA LEU A 43 6.16 8.27 -4.71
C LEU A 43 7.36 9.21 -4.75
N ASN A 44 7.40 10.14 -3.81
CA ASN A 44 8.51 11.05 -3.60
C ASN A 44 9.32 10.59 -2.38
N VAL A 45 10.49 9.99 -2.65
CA VAL A 45 11.36 9.36 -1.64
C VAL A 45 12.37 10.37 -1.14
N ASP A 46 12.48 10.49 0.19
CA ASP A 46 13.48 11.29 0.87
C ASP A 46 14.80 10.51 0.97
N VAL A 47 15.87 11.08 0.42
CA VAL A 47 17.19 10.46 0.46
C VAL A 47 18.10 11.35 1.32
N PRO A 48 18.65 10.82 2.41
CA PRO A 48 19.55 11.59 3.28
C PRO A 48 20.70 12.19 2.50
N SER A 49 20.95 13.48 2.70
CA SER A 49 22.01 14.26 2.06
C SER A 49 21.94 14.41 0.54
N GLN A 50 20.82 14.06 -0.08
CA GLN A 50 20.60 14.09 -1.53
C GLN A 50 19.27 14.76 -1.89
N THR A 51 19.07 14.99 -3.19
CA THR A 51 17.79 15.43 -3.74
C THR A 51 16.77 14.29 -3.66
N ARG A 52 15.50 14.63 -3.41
CA ARG A 52 14.41 13.64 -3.41
C ARG A 52 14.31 12.89 -4.73
N ILE A 53 14.01 11.60 -4.65
CA ILE A 53 13.82 10.74 -5.84
C ILE A 53 12.32 10.61 -6.11
N ALA A 54 11.91 10.93 -7.33
CA ALA A 54 10.57 10.67 -7.82
C ALA A 54 10.50 9.26 -8.41
N MET A 55 9.57 8.46 -7.91
CA MET A 55 9.29 7.12 -8.40
C MET A 55 7.86 7.07 -8.93
N ASN A 56 7.67 6.32 -10.00
CA ASN A 56 6.37 6.11 -10.62
C ASN A 56 6.03 4.63 -10.55
N GLY A 57 4.75 4.32 -10.32
CA GLY A 57 4.40 2.94 -10.13
C GLY A 57 2.91 2.64 -10.22
N VAL A 58 2.58 1.47 -9.71
CA VAL A 58 1.22 0.97 -9.62
C VAL A 58 0.90 0.59 -8.19
N ASP A 59 -0.32 0.82 -7.78
CA ASP A 59 -0.84 0.34 -6.50
C ASP A 59 -2.03 -0.60 -6.70
N ALA A 60 -2.11 -1.64 -5.91
CA ALA A 60 -3.25 -2.53 -5.80
C ALA A 60 -3.75 -2.55 -4.37
N THR A 61 -5.05 -2.37 -4.18
CA THR A 61 -5.65 -2.29 -2.86
C THR A 61 -6.81 -3.26 -2.73
N PHE A 62 -6.97 -3.83 -1.53
CA PHE A 62 -8.13 -4.61 -1.18
C PHE A 62 -8.63 -4.18 0.20
N SER A 63 -9.92 -3.88 0.32
CA SER A 63 -10.50 -3.43 1.59
C SER A 63 -11.72 -4.25 1.94
N ILE A 64 -11.87 -4.56 3.21
CA ILE A 64 -13.04 -5.20 3.80
C ILE A 64 -13.66 -4.22 4.79
N ASN A 65 -14.84 -3.70 4.46
CA ASN A 65 -15.55 -2.73 5.29
C ASN A 65 -16.57 -3.47 6.16
N PHE A 66 -16.30 -3.64 7.45
CA PHE A 66 -17.19 -4.33 8.39
C PHE A 66 -18.38 -3.48 8.81
N GLN A 67 -18.17 -2.16 8.86
CA GLN A 67 -19.17 -1.18 9.23
C GLN A 67 -19.19 -0.05 8.20
N ARG A 68 -20.21 0.81 8.29
CA ARG A 68 -20.32 1.98 7.39
C ARG A 68 -19.07 2.87 7.41
N ARG A 69 -18.39 2.95 8.56
CA ARG A 69 -17.25 3.85 8.75
C ARG A 69 -15.90 3.18 8.96
N PHE A 70 -15.87 1.86 9.20
CA PHE A 70 -14.64 1.15 9.53
C PHE A 70 -14.42 -0.05 8.65
N GLY A 71 -13.16 -0.25 8.28
CA GLY A 71 -12.69 -1.41 7.53
C GLY A 71 -11.22 -1.69 7.78
N ILE A 72 -10.75 -2.75 7.15
CA ILE A 72 -9.32 -3.08 7.02
C ILE A 72 -8.97 -2.98 5.56
N LYS A 73 -7.82 -2.39 5.27
CA LYS A 73 -7.26 -2.25 3.93
C LYS A 73 -5.93 -2.99 3.84
N PHE A 74 -5.72 -3.68 2.73
CA PHE A 74 -4.46 -4.23 2.26
C PHE A 74 -4.00 -3.40 1.08
N ASP A 75 -2.72 -3.08 1.05
CA ASP A 75 -2.11 -2.17 0.08
C ASP A 75 -0.81 -2.79 -0.43
N LEU A 76 -0.70 -2.94 -1.73
CA LEU A 76 0.48 -3.46 -2.43
C LEU A 76 0.89 -2.44 -3.48
N GLY A 77 2.06 -1.84 -3.32
CA GLY A 77 2.61 -0.85 -4.24
C GLY A 77 3.91 -1.34 -4.87
N TYR A 78 4.11 -1.04 -6.15
CA TYR A 78 5.37 -1.24 -6.83
C TYR A 78 5.74 0.04 -7.57
N ASP A 79 6.80 0.70 -7.13
CA ASP A 79 7.27 1.98 -7.65
C ASP A 79 8.69 1.84 -8.17
N ARG A 80 9.00 2.49 -9.29
CA ARG A 80 10.31 2.47 -9.95
C ARG A 80 10.78 3.88 -10.27
N ALA A 81 12.05 4.15 -9.99
CA ALA A 81 12.78 5.30 -10.51
C ALA A 81 13.80 4.85 -11.55
N PHE A 82 13.86 5.56 -12.65
CA PHE A 82 14.88 5.37 -13.68
C PHE A 82 15.95 6.45 -13.55
N ASN A 83 17.17 6.11 -13.98
CA ASN A 83 18.28 7.06 -14.06
C ASN A 83 18.55 7.80 -12.73
N VAL A 84 18.62 7.03 -11.65
CA VAL A 84 18.79 7.59 -10.30
C VAL A 84 20.14 8.31 -10.21
N PHE A 85 20.12 9.62 -9.94
CA PHE A 85 21.30 10.50 -9.87
C PHE A 85 22.20 10.46 -11.12
N ASP A 86 21.61 10.37 -12.32
CA ASP A 86 22.30 10.31 -13.63
C ASP A 86 23.28 9.14 -13.76
N THR A 87 23.05 8.03 -13.03
CA THR A 87 23.95 6.87 -13.01
C THR A 87 23.56 5.74 -13.96
N ASN A 88 22.53 5.88 -14.79
CA ASN A 88 21.90 4.80 -15.57
C ASN A 88 21.36 3.63 -14.76
N TYR A 89 21.35 3.70 -13.43
CA TYR A 89 20.77 2.70 -12.55
C TYR A 89 19.30 2.99 -12.27
N HIS A 90 18.54 1.94 -11.97
CA HIS A 90 17.17 2.04 -11.52
C HIS A 90 17.05 1.63 -10.05
N ALA A 91 16.04 2.13 -9.39
CA ALA A 91 15.67 1.72 -8.05
C ALA A 91 14.21 1.26 -8.04
N ASP A 92 13.96 0.12 -7.45
CA ASP A 92 12.62 -0.46 -7.30
C ASP A 92 12.23 -0.50 -5.83
N LEU A 93 10.98 -0.15 -5.55
CA LEU A 93 10.40 -0.23 -4.23
C LEU A 93 9.08 -1.00 -4.30
N LEU A 94 9.03 -2.14 -3.63
CA LEU A 94 7.81 -2.91 -3.41
C LEU A 94 7.34 -2.65 -1.97
N THR A 95 6.12 -2.16 -1.80
CA THR A 95 5.47 -1.98 -0.49
C THR A 95 4.34 -2.97 -0.32
N TYR A 96 4.19 -3.52 0.88
CA TYR A 96 3.10 -4.41 1.26
C TYR A 96 2.67 -4.08 2.69
N MET A 97 1.50 -3.50 2.81
CA MET A 97 1.01 -2.95 4.08
C MET A 97 -0.45 -3.33 4.32
N ALA A 98 -0.85 -3.34 5.57
CA ALA A 98 -2.24 -3.53 5.95
C ALA A 98 -2.58 -2.70 7.18
N GLY A 99 -3.85 -2.34 7.32
CA GLY A 99 -4.29 -1.61 8.50
C GLY A 99 -5.70 -1.06 8.42
N PRO A 100 -6.12 -0.37 9.47
CA PRO A 100 -7.46 0.21 9.56
C PRO A 100 -7.65 1.35 8.55
N VAL A 101 -8.85 1.38 7.99
CA VAL A 101 -9.40 2.50 7.22
C VAL A 101 -10.66 3.02 7.89
N PHE A 102 -10.75 4.33 8.01
CA PHE A 102 -11.89 5.03 8.59
C PHE A 102 -12.49 5.99 7.58
N TYR A 103 -13.81 5.98 7.45
CA TYR A 103 -14.57 6.85 6.56
C TYR A 103 -15.36 7.89 7.37
N PRO A 104 -14.79 9.08 7.66
CA PRO A 104 -15.50 10.15 8.39
C PRO A 104 -16.74 10.62 7.64
N ILE A 105 -16.66 10.67 6.31
CA ILE A 105 -17.77 11.04 5.43
C ILE A 105 -17.99 9.92 4.42
N ARG A 106 -19.19 9.33 4.42
CA ARG A 106 -19.61 8.34 3.42
C ARG A 106 -21.00 8.67 2.95
N ARG A 107 -21.08 9.31 1.78
CA ARG A 107 -22.32 9.69 1.10
C ARG A 107 -22.50 8.84 -0.15
N ARG A 108 -23.67 8.89 -0.77
CA ARG A 108 -24.03 8.08 -1.95
C ARG A 108 -23.01 8.19 -3.09
N LYS A 109 -22.50 9.38 -3.41
CA LYS A 109 -21.54 9.61 -4.51
C LYS A 109 -20.12 9.92 -4.05
N PHE A 110 -19.95 10.31 -2.81
CA PHE A 110 -18.68 10.83 -2.31
C PHE A 110 -18.35 10.28 -0.94
N SER A 111 -17.11 9.84 -0.76
CA SER A 111 -16.58 9.40 0.52
C SER A 111 -15.21 10.03 0.77
N VAL A 112 -14.95 10.38 2.01
CA VAL A 112 -13.63 10.75 2.51
C VAL A 112 -13.15 9.61 3.37
N TYR A 113 -11.89 9.24 3.25
CA TYR A 113 -11.29 8.20 4.10
C TYR A 113 -9.96 8.66 4.68
N THR A 114 -9.60 8.09 5.81
CA THR A 114 -8.28 8.14 6.42
C THR A 114 -7.80 6.72 6.71
N GLN A 115 -6.50 6.51 6.69
CA GLN A 115 -5.90 5.19 6.87
C GLN A 115 -4.61 5.25 7.66
N LEU A 116 -4.33 4.17 8.38
CA LEU A 116 -3.04 3.92 9.01
C LEU A 116 -2.62 2.50 8.63
N LEU A 117 -1.54 2.36 7.90
CA LEU A 117 -1.07 1.09 7.35
C LEU A 117 0.28 0.74 7.96
N LEU A 118 0.47 -0.54 8.29
CA LEU A 118 1.71 -1.11 8.80
C LEU A 118 2.09 -2.31 7.94
N GLY A 119 3.40 -2.50 7.73
CA GLY A 119 3.89 -3.62 6.94
C GLY A 119 5.36 -3.52 6.63
N GLY A 120 5.72 -3.86 5.41
CA GLY A 120 7.10 -3.84 4.95
C GLY A 120 7.26 -3.14 3.61
N ALA A 121 8.48 -2.73 3.38
CA ALA A 121 8.96 -2.26 2.10
C ALA A 121 10.20 -3.05 1.70
N ARG A 122 10.29 -3.39 0.42
CA ARG A 122 11.41 -4.12 -0.16
C ARG A 122 12.00 -3.31 -1.30
N GLN A 123 13.26 -2.90 -1.13
CA GLN A 123 13.99 -2.12 -2.11
C GLN A 123 15.02 -2.98 -2.84
N THR A 124 15.15 -2.78 -4.17
CA THR A 124 16.32 -3.21 -4.95
C THR A 124 16.91 -2.03 -5.69
N GLY A 125 18.13 -2.20 -6.15
CA GLY A 125 18.82 -1.22 -6.97
C GLY A 125 20.04 -0.66 -6.27
N VAL A 126 20.31 0.62 -6.48
CA VAL A 126 21.52 1.26 -6.01
C VAL A 126 21.36 1.68 -4.56
N ASN A 127 22.25 1.17 -3.70
CA ASN A 127 22.49 1.78 -2.39
C ASN A 127 23.58 2.84 -2.54
N PHE A 128 23.29 4.03 -2.10
CA PHE A 128 24.28 5.09 -2.00
C PHE A 128 24.80 5.09 -0.55
N ASP A 129 26.02 4.65 -0.37
CA ASP A 129 26.76 4.82 0.87
C ASP A 129 27.92 5.81 0.67
N ALA A 130 28.66 6.08 1.75
CA ALA A 130 29.79 7.01 1.71
C ALA A 130 30.92 6.55 0.76
N SER A 131 30.92 5.30 0.28
CA SER A 131 31.89 4.73 -0.64
C SER A 131 31.48 4.82 -2.12
N GLY A 132 30.26 5.25 -2.40
CA GLY A 132 29.70 5.40 -3.76
C GLY A 132 28.48 4.52 -4.02
N ALA A 133 28.07 4.48 -5.32
CA ALA A 133 26.91 3.70 -5.73
C ALA A 133 27.29 2.21 -5.84
N THR A 134 26.67 1.36 -5.00
CA THR A 134 26.79 -0.08 -5.08
C THR A 134 25.45 -0.71 -5.43
N SER A 135 25.43 -1.65 -6.38
CA SER A 135 24.24 -2.45 -6.65
C SER A 135 24.06 -3.47 -5.53
N THR A 136 22.95 -3.40 -4.81
CA THR A 136 22.62 -4.39 -3.79
C THR A 136 21.43 -5.24 -4.20
N GLY A 137 21.40 -6.45 -3.67
CA GLY A 137 20.22 -7.30 -3.73
C GLY A 137 19.03 -6.70 -2.97
N TRP A 138 17.95 -7.46 -2.86
CA TRP A 138 16.76 -7.05 -2.16
C TRP A 138 17.00 -6.82 -0.66
N VAL A 139 16.62 -5.66 -0.18
CA VAL A 139 16.62 -5.31 1.25
C VAL A 139 15.18 -5.12 1.72
N ASN A 140 14.78 -5.84 2.75
CA ASN A 140 13.46 -5.69 3.36
C ASN A 140 13.57 -4.87 4.65
N ARG A 141 12.63 -3.94 4.84
CA ARG A 141 12.54 -3.10 6.03
C ARG A 141 11.08 -2.91 6.44
N LEU A 142 10.90 -2.55 7.71
CA LEU A 142 9.59 -2.12 8.21
C LEU A 142 9.16 -0.85 7.48
N ALA A 143 7.86 -0.72 7.25
CA ALA A 143 7.24 0.48 6.72
C ALA A 143 5.90 0.74 7.39
N TRP A 144 5.53 2.01 7.52
CA TRP A 144 4.19 2.41 7.86
C TRP A 144 3.77 3.60 7.02
N ALA A 145 2.47 3.74 6.81
CA ALA A 145 1.91 4.87 6.09
C ALA A 145 0.68 5.39 6.82
N ALA A 146 0.55 6.71 6.88
CA ALA A 146 -0.63 7.38 7.39
C ALA A 146 -1.10 8.41 6.36
N GLY A 147 -2.38 8.40 6.06
CA GLY A 147 -2.91 9.30 5.05
C GLY A 147 -4.40 9.16 4.87
N GLY A 148 -4.85 9.50 3.68
CA GLY A 148 -6.25 9.42 3.33
C GLY A 148 -6.54 10.01 1.97
N GLY A 149 -7.81 10.20 1.69
CA GLY A 149 -8.21 10.71 0.39
C GLY A 149 -9.71 10.80 0.21
N VAL A 150 -10.06 10.90 -1.04
CA VAL A 150 -11.45 10.99 -1.47
C VAL A 150 -11.77 9.89 -2.48
N GLN A 151 -12.98 9.39 -2.43
CA GLN A 151 -13.49 8.41 -3.37
C GLN A 151 -14.79 8.93 -3.96
N TYR A 152 -14.86 8.98 -5.28
CA TYR A 152 -16.04 9.39 -6.02
C TYR A 152 -16.62 8.20 -6.78
N ARG A 153 -17.89 7.90 -6.53
CA ARG A 153 -18.61 6.78 -7.15
C ARG A 153 -19.09 7.20 -8.54
N LEU A 154 -18.63 6.48 -9.55
CA LEU A 154 -19.02 6.66 -10.94
C LEU A 154 -20.30 5.90 -11.26
N THR A 155 -20.33 4.61 -10.85
CA THR A 155 -21.48 3.72 -11.02
C THR A 155 -21.80 3.01 -9.69
N SER A 156 -22.75 2.08 -9.68
CA SER A 156 -23.03 1.25 -8.51
C SER A 156 -21.81 0.49 -8.02
N SER A 157 -20.96 0.02 -8.94
CA SER A 157 -19.83 -0.86 -8.63
C SER A 157 -18.46 -0.21 -8.81
N PHE A 158 -18.35 0.89 -9.58
CA PHE A 158 -17.07 1.53 -9.85
C PHE A 158 -16.93 2.91 -9.22
N SER A 159 -15.75 3.17 -8.68
CA SER A 159 -15.38 4.46 -8.10
C SER A 159 -13.96 4.85 -8.51
N VAL A 160 -13.67 6.14 -8.57
CA VAL A 160 -12.32 6.68 -8.64
C VAL A 160 -11.91 7.12 -7.25
N ARG A 161 -10.71 6.74 -6.84
CA ARG A 161 -10.10 7.10 -5.55
C ARG A 161 -8.86 7.94 -5.79
N LEU A 162 -8.76 9.07 -5.10
CA LEU A 162 -7.57 9.91 -5.00
C LEU A 162 -7.08 9.85 -3.57
N GLY A 163 -5.81 9.54 -3.37
CA GLY A 163 -5.20 9.40 -2.06
C GLY A 163 -3.83 10.05 -1.97
N ALA A 164 -3.49 10.43 -0.75
CA ALA A 164 -2.14 10.86 -0.40
C ALA A 164 -1.76 10.29 0.97
N ASP A 165 -0.57 9.71 1.06
CA ASP A 165 -0.02 9.09 2.25
C ASP A 165 1.36 9.65 2.56
N TYR A 166 1.58 9.95 3.82
CA TYR A 166 2.91 10.03 4.38
C TYR A 166 3.38 8.63 4.73
N MET A 167 4.51 8.21 4.17
CA MET A 167 5.06 6.87 4.37
C MET A 167 6.47 6.96 4.96
N ARG A 168 6.74 6.19 6.01
CA ARG A 168 8.05 6.09 6.62
C ARG A 168 8.64 4.71 6.42
N THR A 169 9.89 4.69 5.94
CA THR A 169 10.69 3.48 5.70
C THR A 169 12.06 3.65 6.34
N TRP A 170 12.81 2.56 6.52
CA TRP A 170 14.13 2.56 7.17
C TRP A 170 15.15 1.79 6.32
N PHE A 171 15.55 2.35 5.18
CA PHE A 171 16.49 1.68 4.27
C PHE A 171 17.94 2.12 4.45
N PHE A 172 18.20 3.37 4.85
CA PHE A 172 19.54 3.88 4.93
C PHE A 172 20.19 3.58 6.28
N ASN A 173 21.48 3.24 6.22
CA ASN A 173 22.34 3.06 7.37
C ASN A 173 23.42 4.14 7.29
N SER A 174 23.29 5.20 8.08
CA SER A 174 24.30 6.24 8.22
C SER A 174 24.98 6.07 9.56
N ASN A 175 26.32 5.95 9.57
CA ASN A 175 27.14 5.85 10.78
C ASN A 175 26.65 4.81 11.81
N ASN A 176 26.29 3.61 11.36
CA ASN A 176 25.71 2.55 12.19
C ASN A 176 24.33 2.87 12.81
N ALA A 177 23.67 3.94 12.42
CA ALA A 177 22.30 4.24 12.78
C ALA A 177 21.36 4.03 11.59
N ILE A 178 20.25 3.33 11.82
CA ILE A 178 19.19 3.16 10.81
C ILE A 178 18.38 4.45 10.75
N GLU A 179 18.51 5.20 9.66
CA GLU A 179 17.77 6.44 9.47
C GLU A 179 16.43 6.18 8.79
N GLY A 180 15.39 6.83 9.32
CA GLY A 180 14.04 6.78 8.75
C GLY A 180 13.88 7.78 7.62
N GLN A 181 13.35 7.32 6.49
CA GLN A 181 13.04 8.15 5.33
C GLN A 181 11.59 8.62 5.40
N ASN A 182 11.38 9.88 5.09
CA ASN A 182 10.07 10.54 5.07
C ASN A 182 9.59 10.68 3.63
N ASN A 183 8.75 9.77 3.20
CA ASN A 183 8.27 9.69 1.83
C ASN A 183 6.83 10.20 1.72
N VAL A 184 6.47 10.72 0.58
CA VAL A 184 5.09 11.12 0.26
C VAL A 184 4.64 10.34 -0.97
N ARG A 185 3.55 9.59 -0.82
CA ARG A 185 2.91 8.87 -1.91
C ARG A 185 1.59 9.53 -2.28
N SER A 186 1.34 9.73 -3.55
CA SER A 186 0.04 10.13 -4.11
C SER A 186 -0.42 9.06 -5.08
N ALA A 187 -1.70 8.71 -5.05
CA ALA A 187 -2.26 7.67 -5.92
C ALA A 187 -3.61 8.06 -6.50
N VAL A 188 -3.85 7.59 -7.72
CA VAL A 188 -5.16 7.62 -8.37
C VAL A 188 -5.54 6.21 -8.79
N SER A 189 -6.67 5.70 -8.28
CA SER A 189 -7.04 4.30 -8.46
C SER A 189 -8.49 4.16 -8.90
N LEU A 190 -8.74 3.17 -9.77
CA LEU A 190 -10.07 2.67 -10.07
C LEU A 190 -10.41 1.58 -9.03
N VAL A 191 -11.55 1.72 -8.39
CA VAL A 191 -12.00 0.83 -7.32
C VAL A 191 -13.28 0.14 -7.74
N TYR A 192 -13.31 -1.19 -7.63
CA TYR A 192 -14.49 -2.02 -7.80
C TYR A 192 -15.02 -2.47 -6.44
N THR A 193 -16.32 -2.28 -6.21
CA THR A 193 -17.02 -2.64 -4.97
C THR A 193 -17.83 -3.90 -5.18
N PHE A 194 -17.61 -4.91 -4.31
CA PHE A 194 -18.36 -6.17 -4.25
C PHE A 194 -19.32 -6.13 -3.07
N GLY A 195 -20.44 -6.83 -3.19
CA GLY A 195 -21.36 -7.00 -2.07
C GLY A 195 -22.04 -5.68 -1.69
N GLU A 196 -22.76 -5.11 -2.60
CA GLU A 196 -23.48 -3.87 -2.36
C GLU A 196 -24.53 -4.06 -1.26
N ARG A 197 -24.40 -3.25 -0.23
CA ARG A 197 -25.48 -2.99 0.71
C ARG A 197 -26.57 -2.26 -0.05
N ARG A 198 -27.67 -2.92 -0.39
CA ARG A 198 -28.89 -2.19 -0.80
C ARG A 198 -29.32 -1.39 0.43
N GLU A 199 -29.04 -0.08 0.45
CA GLU A 199 -29.78 0.83 1.31
C GLU A 199 -31.22 0.80 0.78
N HIS A 200 -32.10 0.11 1.51
CA HIS A 200 -33.50 0.40 1.40
C HIS A 200 -33.66 1.81 1.98
N ASP A 201 -34.13 2.73 1.13
CA ASP A 201 -34.60 4.08 1.49
C ASP A 201 -35.69 4.00 2.56
#